data_c392706ddc8d0dac2a3e642ea1b07abd
#
_entry.id   c392706ddc8d0dac2a3e642ea1b07abd
#
_cell.length_a   1.000
_cell.length_b   1.000
_cell.length_c   1.000
_cell.angle_alpha   90.00
_cell.angle_beta   90.00
_cell.angle_gamma   90.00
#
_symmetry.space_group_name_H-M   'P 1'
#
loop_
_entity.id
_entity.type
_entity.pdbx_description
1 polymer ?
#
loop_
_entity_poly.entity_id
_entity_poly.type
_entity_poly.pdbx_seq_one_letter_code
_entity_poly.pdbx_strand_id
1 'polypeptide(L)'
;MQILYVLLVTFFAGMGAGLGTGFAGMSAAAVISPMLITFLGMDPSMAVGIALSSDVLASAGSAYTYHKNKNLDVKNGLIMMASVLGFTVVGSWLASLVPSRTMGGFSVFMTFLLGIKFIVKPVMTTKEAMQGISAKKRAIQSIVCGVIIGLICGFVGAGGGMMMLLILTSVLGYELKTAVGTSVFIMTFTALTGAVSHFAIGGAPDWPVFALCVLFTLLWARIAAVFANKADAKTLNRATGIVLVVLGIVVMGFNLLTK
;
A
#
# COMPACT_ATOMS: atom_id res chain seq x y z
N MET A 1 7.06 -25.70 19.08
CA MET A 1 6.45 -24.41 19.47
C MET A 1 6.91 -23.26 18.58
N GLN A 2 8.20 -23.11 18.27
CA GLN A 2 8.70 -22.03 17.40
C GLN A 2 8.07 -21.98 16.00
N ILE A 3 7.93 -23.12 15.31
CA ILE A 3 7.38 -23.17 13.93
C ILE A 3 5.92 -22.70 13.91
N LEU A 4 5.09 -23.13 14.86
CA LEU A 4 3.70 -22.71 14.97
C LEU A 4 3.59 -21.21 15.25
N TYR A 5 4.49 -20.66 16.08
CA TYR A 5 4.53 -19.24 16.39
C TYR A 5 4.87 -18.40 15.14
N VAL A 6 5.92 -18.78 14.39
CA VAL A 6 6.28 -18.13 13.12
C VAL A 6 5.12 -18.20 12.13
N LEU A 7 4.46 -19.36 12.01
CA LEU A 7 3.31 -19.55 11.12
C LEU A 7 2.15 -18.61 11.49
N LEU A 8 1.83 -18.49 12.78
CA LEU A 8 0.76 -17.59 13.23
C LEU A 8 1.11 -16.11 12.98
N VAL A 9 2.33 -15.69 13.31
CA VAL A 9 2.76 -14.31 13.08
C VAL A 9 2.71 -13.96 11.59
N THR A 10 3.27 -14.80 10.73
CA THR A 10 3.29 -14.57 9.28
C THR A 10 1.90 -14.65 8.66
N PHE A 11 1.01 -15.53 9.18
CA PHE A 11 -0.38 -15.63 8.74
C PHE A 11 -1.14 -14.32 9.03
N PHE A 12 -1.12 -13.82 10.27
CA PHE A 12 -1.82 -12.59 10.62
C PHE A 12 -1.21 -11.35 9.97
N ALA A 13 0.12 -11.30 9.85
CA ALA A 13 0.82 -10.25 9.13
C ALA A 13 0.42 -10.23 7.64
N GLY A 14 0.46 -11.38 6.98
CA GLY A 14 0.07 -11.53 5.59
C GLY A 14 -1.42 -11.28 5.37
N MET A 15 -2.29 -11.71 6.28
CA MET A 15 -3.73 -11.44 6.22
C MET A 15 -4.00 -9.92 6.28
N GLY A 16 -3.47 -9.23 7.29
CA GLY A 16 -3.67 -7.79 7.42
C GLY A 16 -3.11 -7.01 6.24
N ALA A 17 -1.88 -7.34 5.82
CA ALA A 17 -1.23 -6.73 4.67
C ALA A 17 -2.00 -6.98 3.38
N GLY A 18 -2.39 -8.23 3.11
CA GLY A 18 -3.11 -8.61 1.90
C GLY A 18 -4.48 -7.95 1.80
N LEU A 19 -5.24 -7.91 2.90
CA LEU A 19 -6.52 -7.19 2.95
C LEU A 19 -6.32 -5.69 2.68
N GLY A 20 -5.30 -5.08 3.31
CA GLY A 20 -4.97 -3.67 3.08
C GLY A 20 -4.57 -3.39 1.63
N THR A 21 -3.74 -4.25 1.03
CA THR A 21 -3.34 -4.12 -0.38
C THR A 21 -4.55 -4.30 -1.31
N GLY A 22 -5.34 -5.36 -1.13
CA GLY A 22 -6.44 -5.68 -2.03
C GLY A 22 -7.64 -4.73 -1.96
N PHE A 23 -7.98 -4.19 -0.77
CA PHE A 23 -9.09 -3.26 -0.61
C PHE A 23 -8.70 -1.79 -0.77
N ALA A 24 -7.50 -1.43 -0.32
CA ALA A 24 -7.09 -0.02 -0.21
C ALA A 24 -5.85 0.34 -1.02
N GLY A 25 -5.19 -0.63 -1.67
CA GLY A 25 -3.91 -0.37 -2.31
C GLY A 25 -2.86 0.10 -1.30
N MET A 26 -2.90 -0.44 -0.09
CA MET A 26 -1.95 -0.13 0.97
C MET A 26 -0.69 -0.97 0.83
N SER A 27 0.48 -0.43 1.14
CA SER A 27 1.72 -1.21 1.14
C SER A 27 1.73 -2.28 2.24
N ALA A 28 2.09 -3.50 1.89
CA ALA A 28 2.25 -4.60 2.81
C ALA A 28 3.31 -4.30 3.89
N ALA A 29 4.29 -3.47 3.59
CA ALA A 29 5.33 -3.08 4.53
C ALA A 29 4.79 -2.35 5.77
N ALA A 30 3.66 -1.67 5.66
CA ALA A 30 3.04 -0.99 6.79
C ALA A 30 2.53 -1.95 7.89
N VAL A 31 2.28 -3.20 7.55
CA VAL A 31 1.78 -4.23 8.49
C VAL A 31 2.83 -5.30 8.77
N ILE A 32 3.43 -5.87 7.73
CA ILE A 32 4.38 -6.98 7.88
C ILE A 32 5.62 -6.55 8.65
N SER A 33 6.23 -5.41 8.29
CA SER A 33 7.49 -5.00 8.92
C SER A 33 7.38 -4.84 10.45
N PRO A 34 6.42 -4.08 11.00
CA PRO A 34 6.31 -3.95 12.45
C PRO A 34 5.98 -5.29 13.13
N MET A 35 5.21 -6.18 12.49
CA MET A 35 4.92 -7.49 13.06
C MET A 35 6.15 -8.40 13.11
N LEU A 36 6.96 -8.45 12.05
CA LEU A 36 8.18 -9.25 12.05
C LEU A 36 9.21 -8.72 13.05
N ILE A 37 9.35 -7.40 13.14
CA ILE A 37 10.27 -6.76 14.12
C ILE A 37 9.81 -7.06 15.55
N THR A 38 8.52 -6.84 15.84
CA THR A 38 7.99 -6.93 17.21
C THR A 38 7.92 -8.37 17.71
N PHE A 39 7.41 -9.29 16.88
CA PHE A 39 7.12 -10.67 17.34
C PHE A 39 8.23 -11.66 17.02
N LEU A 40 8.99 -11.45 15.94
CA LEU A 40 10.08 -12.37 15.59
C LEU A 40 11.46 -11.79 15.92
N GLY A 41 11.55 -10.53 16.43
CA GLY A 41 12.82 -9.89 16.74
C GLY A 41 13.72 -9.68 15.50
N MET A 42 13.13 -9.60 14.32
CA MET A 42 13.85 -9.53 13.05
C MET A 42 14.51 -8.17 12.86
N ASP A 43 15.68 -8.16 12.21
CA ASP A 43 16.33 -6.92 11.81
C ASP A 43 15.39 -6.04 10.95
N PRO A 44 15.29 -4.72 11.24
CA PRO A 44 14.37 -3.84 10.54
C PRO A 44 14.55 -3.81 9.02
N SER A 45 15.80 -3.82 8.53
CA SER A 45 16.06 -3.78 7.07
C SER A 45 15.58 -5.06 6.40
N MET A 46 15.84 -6.21 7.03
CA MET A 46 15.37 -7.51 6.55
C MET A 46 13.85 -7.62 6.60
N ALA A 47 13.22 -7.20 7.68
CA ALA A 47 11.75 -7.20 7.81
C ALA A 47 11.08 -6.35 6.73
N VAL A 48 11.63 -5.17 6.43
CA VAL A 48 11.14 -4.30 5.35
C VAL A 48 11.36 -4.93 3.97
N GLY A 49 12.52 -5.54 3.73
CA GLY A 49 12.81 -6.26 2.49
C GLY A 49 11.82 -7.39 2.21
N ILE A 50 11.52 -8.23 3.22
CA ILE A 50 10.52 -9.30 3.14
C ILE A 50 9.13 -8.72 2.87
N ALA A 51 8.75 -7.67 3.58
CA ALA A 51 7.45 -7.04 3.45
C ALA A 51 7.23 -6.42 2.07
N LEU A 52 8.22 -5.70 1.54
CA LEU A 52 8.16 -5.12 0.19
C LEU A 52 8.13 -6.20 -0.89
N SER A 53 8.86 -7.30 -0.74
CA SER A 53 8.79 -8.43 -1.66
C SER A 53 7.42 -9.09 -1.67
N SER A 54 6.81 -9.24 -0.50
CA SER A 54 5.43 -9.70 -0.36
C SER A 54 4.45 -8.76 -1.07
N ASP A 55 4.70 -7.45 -0.94
CA ASP A 55 3.89 -6.41 -1.59
C ASP A 55 3.99 -6.46 -3.12
N VAL A 56 5.17 -6.73 -3.69
CA VAL A 56 5.34 -6.87 -5.15
C VAL A 56 4.34 -7.88 -5.73
N LEU A 57 4.30 -9.08 -5.18
CA LEU A 57 3.45 -10.16 -5.69
C LEU A 57 1.97 -9.93 -5.36
N ALA A 58 1.68 -9.44 -4.16
CA ALA A 58 0.31 -9.09 -3.74
C ALA A 58 -0.28 -7.96 -4.59
N SER A 59 0.50 -6.90 -4.82
CA SER A 59 0.11 -5.76 -5.63
C SER A 59 -0.02 -6.13 -7.11
N ALA A 60 0.89 -6.93 -7.67
CA ALA A 60 0.80 -7.43 -9.03
C ALA A 60 -0.44 -8.30 -9.25
N GLY A 61 -0.72 -9.24 -8.33
CA GLY A 61 -1.89 -10.11 -8.37
C GLY A 61 -3.20 -9.32 -8.23
N SER A 62 -3.22 -8.31 -7.36
CA SER A 62 -4.35 -7.39 -7.22
C SER A 62 -4.52 -6.54 -8.48
N ALA A 63 -3.46 -5.94 -9.01
CA ALA A 63 -3.48 -5.13 -10.23
C ALA A 63 -4.02 -5.93 -11.42
N TYR A 64 -3.58 -7.19 -11.57
CA TYR A 64 -4.12 -8.09 -12.59
C TYR A 64 -5.63 -8.31 -12.42
N THR A 65 -6.10 -8.52 -11.19
CA THR A 65 -7.53 -8.71 -10.88
C THR A 65 -8.34 -7.46 -11.23
N TYR A 66 -7.86 -6.27 -10.85
CA TYR A 66 -8.50 -5.00 -11.18
C TYR A 66 -8.46 -4.71 -12.68
N HIS A 67 -7.36 -5.03 -13.36
CA HIS A 67 -7.23 -4.89 -14.83
C HIS A 67 -8.25 -5.75 -15.58
N LYS A 68 -8.37 -7.02 -15.21
CA LYS A 68 -9.35 -7.95 -15.79
C LYS A 68 -10.80 -7.44 -15.67
N ASN A 69 -11.09 -6.73 -14.57
CA ASN A 69 -12.40 -6.13 -14.33
C ASN A 69 -12.52 -4.69 -14.88
N LYS A 70 -11.57 -4.23 -15.70
CA LYS A 70 -11.54 -2.87 -16.29
C LYS A 70 -11.53 -1.74 -15.23
N ASN A 71 -10.99 -2.02 -14.06
CA ASN A 71 -10.84 -1.10 -12.93
C ASN A 71 -9.37 -0.70 -12.72
N LEU A 72 -8.64 -0.41 -13.82
CA LEU A 72 -7.27 0.06 -13.80
C LEU A 72 -7.03 1.05 -14.93
N ASP A 73 -6.52 2.23 -14.61
CA ASP A 73 -6.09 3.24 -15.58
C ASP A 73 -4.59 3.05 -15.87
N VAL A 74 -4.28 2.16 -16.81
CA VAL A 74 -2.87 1.84 -17.15
C VAL A 74 -2.12 3.05 -17.65
N LYS A 75 -2.71 3.85 -18.54
CA LYS A 75 -2.04 4.98 -19.21
C LYS A 75 -1.61 6.06 -18.21
N ASN A 76 -2.56 6.54 -17.41
CA ASN A 76 -2.26 7.56 -16.42
C ASN A 76 -1.49 6.97 -15.22
N GLY A 77 -1.70 5.69 -14.91
CA GLY A 77 -0.90 4.93 -13.94
C GLY A 77 0.58 4.87 -14.30
N LEU A 78 0.94 4.62 -15.56
CA LEU A 78 2.33 4.65 -16.02
C LEU A 78 2.95 6.05 -15.91
N ILE A 79 2.21 7.09 -16.32
CA ILE A 79 2.66 8.48 -16.20
C ILE A 79 2.92 8.85 -14.73
N MET A 80 1.96 8.51 -13.87
CA MET A 80 2.08 8.75 -12.42
C MET A 80 3.22 7.95 -11.81
N MET A 81 3.36 6.68 -12.19
CA MET A 81 4.43 5.79 -11.72
C MET A 81 5.82 6.35 -12.02
N ALA A 82 6.06 6.83 -13.24
CA ALA A 82 7.34 7.44 -13.60
C ALA A 82 7.65 8.66 -12.71
N SER A 83 6.64 9.51 -12.45
CA SER A 83 6.78 10.65 -11.56
C SER A 83 7.02 10.22 -10.10
N VAL A 84 6.27 9.22 -9.62
CA VAL A 84 6.42 8.69 -8.25
C VAL A 84 7.82 8.14 -8.06
N LEU A 85 8.31 7.26 -8.95
CA LEU A 85 9.65 6.65 -8.84
C LEU A 85 10.75 7.71 -8.85
N GLY A 86 10.69 8.68 -9.77
CA GLY A 86 11.69 9.75 -9.84
C GLY A 86 11.72 10.61 -8.57
N PHE A 87 10.56 11.02 -8.08
CA PHE A 87 10.49 11.91 -6.91
C PHE A 87 10.58 11.19 -5.57
N THR A 88 10.40 9.87 -5.52
CA THR A 88 10.71 9.06 -4.32
C THR A 88 12.19 9.16 -3.95
N VAL A 89 13.08 9.19 -4.93
CA VAL A 89 14.52 9.41 -4.68
C VAL A 89 14.77 10.77 -4.02
N VAL A 90 14.12 11.83 -4.53
CA VAL A 90 14.22 13.17 -3.95
C VAL A 90 13.63 13.21 -2.54
N GLY A 91 12.47 12.57 -2.33
CA GLY A 91 11.82 12.47 -1.02
C GLY A 91 12.69 11.73 0.00
N SER A 92 13.34 10.63 -0.40
CA SER A 92 14.25 9.87 0.45
C SER A 92 15.50 10.66 0.80
N TRP A 93 16.03 11.45 -0.13
CA TRP A 93 17.13 12.36 0.15
C TRP A 93 16.72 13.44 1.17
N LEU A 94 15.53 14.05 1.01
CA LEU A 94 15.01 15.00 2.01
C LEU A 94 14.82 14.33 3.38
N ALA A 95 14.37 13.08 3.42
CA ALA A 95 14.20 12.31 4.65
C ALA A 95 15.52 12.11 5.41
N SER A 96 16.64 11.94 4.70
CA SER A 96 17.96 11.79 5.32
C SER A 96 18.45 13.04 6.08
N LEU A 97 17.83 14.19 5.81
CA LEU A 97 18.14 15.47 6.47
C LEU A 97 17.34 15.70 7.77
N VAL A 98 16.37 14.82 8.08
CA VAL A 98 15.44 14.97 9.22
C VAL A 98 15.58 13.79 10.19
N PRO A 99 15.57 14.02 11.53
CA PRO A 99 15.63 12.93 12.51
C PRO A 99 14.47 11.94 12.35
N SER A 100 14.77 10.64 12.30
CA SER A 100 13.86 9.55 11.93
C SER A 100 12.66 9.31 12.88
N ARG A 101 12.65 9.89 14.08
CA ARG A 101 11.62 9.66 15.10
C ARG A 101 10.21 10.15 14.73
N THR A 102 10.07 11.06 13.76
CA THR A 102 8.78 11.74 13.47
C THR A 102 7.98 11.07 12.37
N MET A 103 8.59 10.21 11.56
CA MET A 103 8.01 9.75 10.28
C MET A 103 7.05 8.58 10.40
N GLY A 104 7.33 7.59 11.26
CA GLY A 104 6.51 6.38 11.38
C GLY A 104 5.07 6.62 11.87
N GLY A 105 4.91 7.56 12.81
CA GLY A 105 3.60 7.88 13.38
C GLY A 105 2.63 8.55 12.39
N PHE A 106 3.14 9.36 11.47
CA PHE A 106 2.32 10.06 10.49
C PHE A 106 1.59 9.11 9.52
N SER A 107 2.28 8.11 9.02
CA SER A 107 1.70 7.12 8.10
C SER A 107 0.55 6.34 8.73
N VAL A 108 0.73 5.90 9.98
CA VAL A 108 -0.28 5.16 10.73
C VAL A 108 -1.51 6.02 11.02
N PHE A 109 -1.29 7.25 11.45
CA PHE A 109 -2.36 8.21 11.71
C PHE A 109 -3.18 8.51 10.44
N MET A 110 -2.51 8.69 9.31
CA MET A 110 -3.17 8.89 8.01
C MET A 110 -3.98 7.67 7.57
N THR A 111 -3.50 6.45 7.85
CA THR A 111 -4.27 5.21 7.60
C THR A 111 -5.59 5.22 8.34
N PHE A 112 -5.54 5.51 9.63
CA PHE A 112 -6.71 5.56 10.49
C PHE A 112 -7.71 6.63 10.03
N LEU A 113 -7.24 7.85 9.76
CA LEU A 113 -8.08 8.95 9.27
C LEU A 113 -8.72 8.62 7.92
N LEU A 114 -7.97 8.00 7.01
CA LEU A 114 -8.49 7.61 5.71
C LEU A 114 -9.56 6.54 5.84
N GLY A 115 -9.40 5.60 6.75
CA GLY A 115 -10.41 4.59 7.07
C GLY A 115 -11.71 5.22 7.58
N ILE A 116 -11.62 6.15 8.51
CA ILE A 116 -12.79 6.92 9.01
C ILE A 116 -13.44 7.68 7.85
N LYS A 117 -12.65 8.34 6.99
CA LYS A 117 -13.17 9.08 5.83
C LYS A 117 -14.02 8.19 4.93
N PHE A 118 -13.59 6.98 4.60
CA PHE A 118 -14.36 6.08 3.74
C PHE A 118 -15.66 5.59 4.37
N ILE A 119 -15.71 5.50 5.71
CA ILE A 119 -16.94 5.14 6.43
C ILE A 119 -17.90 6.32 6.47
N VAL A 120 -17.42 7.51 6.82
CA VAL A 120 -18.26 8.70 7.07
C VAL A 120 -18.62 9.42 5.77
N LYS A 121 -17.64 9.54 4.85
CA LYS A 121 -17.80 10.22 3.56
C LYS A 121 -17.35 9.30 2.42
N PRO A 122 -18.19 8.34 2.01
CA PRO A 122 -17.84 7.37 0.98
C PRO A 122 -17.57 8.04 -0.37
N VAL A 123 -16.66 7.43 -1.14
CA VAL A 123 -16.38 7.85 -2.52
C VAL A 123 -17.44 7.25 -3.42
N MET A 124 -18.31 8.11 -3.95
CA MET A 124 -19.43 7.71 -4.82
C MET A 124 -19.23 8.15 -6.27
N THR A 125 -17.99 8.52 -6.63
CA THR A 125 -17.62 8.87 -8.01
C THR A 125 -17.86 7.66 -8.93
N THR A 126 -18.46 7.89 -10.09
CA THR A 126 -18.70 6.85 -11.08
C THR A 126 -17.66 6.90 -12.20
N LYS A 127 -17.59 5.83 -13.01
CA LYS A 127 -16.68 5.80 -14.17
C LYS A 127 -17.03 6.85 -15.21
N GLU A 128 -18.31 7.12 -15.39
CA GLU A 128 -18.80 8.15 -16.32
C GLU A 128 -18.33 9.53 -15.93
N ALA A 129 -18.36 9.87 -14.64
CA ALA A 129 -17.82 11.13 -14.13
C ALA A 129 -16.30 11.25 -14.37
N MET A 130 -15.57 10.14 -14.34
CA MET A 130 -14.13 10.14 -14.69
C MET A 130 -13.88 10.45 -16.17
N GLN A 131 -14.76 10.05 -17.08
CA GLN A 131 -14.57 10.21 -18.53
C GLN A 131 -14.72 11.65 -19.00
N GLY A 132 -15.38 12.51 -18.24
CA GLY A 132 -15.59 13.94 -18.57
C GLY A 132 -14.33 14.82 -18.55
N ILE A 133 -13.18 14.28 -18.10
CA ILE A 133 -11.91 15.02 -18.01
C ILE A 133 -11.07 14.77 -19.25
N SER A 134 -10.59 15.86 -19.91
CA SER A 134 -9.74 15.72 -21.10
C SER A 134 -8.44 14.95 -20.79
N ALA A 135 -7.97 14.14 -21.74
CA ALA A 135 -6.78 13.29 -21.58
C ALA A 135 -5.52 14.12 -21.20
N LYS A 136 -5.37 15.32 -21.79
CA LYS A 136 -4.24 16.23 -21.48
C LYS A 136 -4.29 16.71 -20.02
N LYS A 137 -5.47 17.12 -19.55
CA LYS A 137 -5.65 17.57 -18.17
C LYS A 137 -5.38 16.46 -17.19
N ARG A 138 -5.85 15.24 -17.48
CA ARG A 138 -5.62 14.06 -16.64
C ARG A 138 -4.13 13.69 -16.57
N ALA A 139 -3.41 13.71 -17.70
CA ALA A 139 -1.98 13.45 -17.73
C ALA A 139 -1.20 14.45 -16.88
N ILE A 140 -1.50 15.76 -17.00
CA ILE A 140 -0.86 16.80 -16.18
C ILE A 140 -1.14 16.58 -14.69
N GLN A 141 -2.40 16.31 -14.34
CA GLN A 141 -2.77 16.01 -12.96
C GLN A 141 -2.05 14.77 -12.43
N SER A 142 -1.89 13.71 -13.26
CA SER A 142 -1.16 12.50 -12.89
C SER A 142 0.32 12.77 -12.62
N ILE A 143 0.96 13.65 -13.41
CA ILE A 143 2.35 14.07 -13.17
C ILE A 143 2.45 14.84 -11.86
N VAL A 144 1.65 15.87 -11.66
CA VAL A 144 1.70 16.72 -10.45
C VAL A 144 1.42 15.89 -9.19
N CYS A 145 0.37 15.06 -9.23
CA CYS A 145 0.04 14.19 -8.12
C CYS A 145 1.12 13.12 -7.90
N GLY A 146 1.71 12.58 -8.98
CA GLY A 146 2.82 11.64 -8.91
C GLY A 146 4.06 12.24 -8.24
N VAL A 147 4.38 13.50 -8.53
CA VAL A 147 5.47 14.24 -7.85
C VAL A 147 5.18 14.35 -6.35
N ILE A 148 3.99 14.78 -5.96
CA ILE A 148 3.59 14.92 -4.55
C ILE A 148 3.64 13.56 -3.85
N ILE A 149 3.07 12.52 -4.45
CA ILE A 149 3.09 11.17 -3.90
C ILE A 149 4.52 10.66 -3.77
N GLY A 150 5.35 10.84 -4.80
CA GLY A 150 6.75 10.41 -4.78
C GLY A 150 7.54 11.06 -3.65
N LEU A 151 7.40 12.37 -3.47
CA LEU A 151 8.02 13.09 -2.35
C LEU A 151 7.55 12.53 -0.99
N ILE A 152 6.24 12.33 -0.81
CA ILE A 152 5.68 11.78 0.42
C ILE A 152 6.14 10.32 0.64
N CYS A 153 6.10 9.48 -0.40
CA CYS A 153 6.55 8.09 -0.34
C CYS A 153 8.02 7.98 0.06
N GLY A 154 8.88 8.78 -0.57
CA GLY A 154 10.30 8.81 -0.24
C GLY A 154 10.57 9.37 1.16
N PHE A 155 9.84 10.40 1.56
CA PHE A 155 10.01 11.05 2.86
C PHE A 155 9.47 10.20 4.03
N VAL A 156 8.27 9.61 3.88
CA VAL A 156 7.57 8.87 4.94
C VAL A 156 7.87 7.36 4.87
N GLY A 157 8.34 6.85 3.75
CA GLY A 157 8.58 5.42 3.55
C GLY A 157 7.30 4.65 3.23
N ALA A 158 7.00 3.57 3.97
CA ALA A 158 5.93 2.59 3.71
C ALA A 158 4.48 3.15 3.62
N GLY A 159 4.27 4.44 3.88
CA GLY A 159 2.94 5.07 3.86
C GLY A 159 2.41 5.49 2.48
N GLY A 160 3.20 5.32 1.42
CA GLY A 160 2.90 5.87 0.09
C GLY A 160 1.60 5.38 -0.56
N GLY A 161 1.26 4.11 -0.42
CA GLY A 161 0.07 3.53 -1.03
C GLY A 161 -1.25 4.17 -0.57
N MET A 162 -1.36 4.50 0.71
CA MET A 162 -2.56 5.13 1.26
C MET A 162 -2.72 6.58 0.82
N MET A 163 -1.62 7.32 0.77
CA MET A 163 -1.62 8.68 0.23
C MET A 163 -1.99 8.68 -1.24
N MET A 164 -1.57 7.65 -1.99
CA MET A 164 -1.96 7.46 -3.38
C MET A 164 -3.47 7.27 -3.52
N LEU A 165 -4.08 6.39 -2.71
CA LEU A 165 -5.53 6.20 -2.73
C LEU A 165 -6.29 7.48 -2.38
N LEU A 166 -5.82 8.22 -1.37
CA LEU A 166 -6.40 9.51 -0.99
C LEU A 166 -6.36 10.52 -2.14
N ILE A 167 -5.21 10.66 -2.80
CA ILE A 167 -5.02 11.59 -3.91
C ILE A 167 -5.83 11.17 -5.12
N LEU A 168 -5.80 9.90 -5.51
CA LEU A 168 -6.59 9.38 -6.62
C LEU A 168 -8.09 9.62 -6.42
N THR A 169 -8.61 9.38 -5.22
CA THR A 169 -10.05 9.53 -4.96
C THR A 169 -10.48 10.97 -4.69
N SER A 170 -9.68 11.76 -3.97
CA SER A 170 -10.10 13.07 -3.47
C SER A 170 -9.65 14.23 -4.35
N VAL A 171 -8.52 14.10 -5.06
CA VAL A 171 -7.94 15.13 -5.91
C VAL A 171 -8.23 14.86 -7.38
N LEU A 172 -7.97 13.62 -7.82
CA LEU A 172 -8.16 13.20 -9.20
C LEU A 172 -9.60 12.76 -9.51
N GLY A 173 -10.44 12.58 -8.47
CA GLY A 173 -11.84 12.18 -8.62
C GLY A 173 -12.04 10.80 -9.21
N TYR A 174 -11.11 9.87 -8.97
CA TYR A 174 -11.27 8.49 -9.43
C TYR A 174 -12.38 7.77 -8.66
N GLU A 175 -13.10 6.89 -9.37
CA GLU A 175 -13.92 5.87 -8.74
C GLU A 175 -13.05 4.99 -7.84
N LEU A 176 -13.57 4.55 -6.69
CA LEU A 176 -12.77 3.83 -5.69
C LEU A 176 -12.09 2.57 -6.26
N LYS A 177 -12.80 1.76 -7.05
CA LYS A 177 -12.21 0.55 -7.67
C LYS A 177 -11.04 0.88 -8.59
N THR A 178 -11.21 1.88 -9.44
CA THR A 178 -10.16 2.33 -10.37
C THR A 178 -8.99 2.97 -9.62
N ALA A 179 -9.24 3.68 -8.54
CA ALA A 179 -8.21 4.24 -7.68
C ALA A 179 -7.36 3.14 -7.03
N VAL A 180 -8.00 2.12 -6.43
CA VAL A 180 -7.29 0.99 -5.83
C VAL A 180 -6.50 0.22 -6.89
N GLY A 181 -7.13 -0.11 -8.04
CA GLY A 181 -6.45 -0.83 -9.13
C GLY A 181 -5.22 -0.08 -9.65
N THR A 182 -5.33 1.25 -9.83
CA THR A 182 -4.21 2.08 -10.29
C THR A 182 -3.13 2.21 -9.20
N SER A 183 -3.53 2.31 -7.92
CA SER A 183 -2.59 2.35 -6.80
C SER A 183 -1.76 1.07 -6.71
N VAL A 184 -2.38 -0.12 -6.68
CA VAL A 184 -1.64 -1.38 -6.60
C VAL A 184 -0.76 -1.63 -7.83
N PHE A 185 -1.17 -1.14 -9.01
CA PHE A 185 -0.33 -1.20 -10.20
C PHE A 185 0.98 -0.41 -10.02
N ILE A 186 0.89 0.84 -9.56
CA ILE A 186 2.06 1.67 -9.28
C ILE A 186 2.90 1.05 -8.17
N MET A 187 2.25 0.55 -7.12
CA MET A 187 2.93 -0.06 -5.97
C MET A 187 3.73 -1.30 -6.33
N THR A 188 3.32 -2.09 -7.33
CA THR A 188 4.10 -3.22 -7.81
C THR A 188 5.54 -2.82 -8.14
N PHE A 189 5.71 -1.69 -8.81
CA PHE A 189 7.04 -1.22 -9.24
C PHE A 189 7.78 -0.49 -8.12
N THR A 190 7.09 0.31 -7.31
CA THR A 190 7.72 0.99 -6.17
C THR A 190 8.18 0.00 -5.10
N ALA A 191 7.37 -1.03 -4.82
CA ALA A 191 7.75 -2.10 -3.90
C ALA A 191 8.91 -2.94 -4.42
N LEU A 192 8.95 -3.22 -5.74
CA LEU A 192 10.06 -3.95 -6.36
C LEU A 192 11.39 -3.18 -6.19
N THR A 193 11.37 -1.88 -6.49
CA THR A 193 12.56 -1.04 -6.31
C THR A 193 13.03 -1.03 -4.85
N GLY A 194 12.09 -0.91 -3.91
CA GLY A 194 12.39 -0.95 -2.48
C GLY A 194 12.93 -2.31 -2.01
N ALA A 195 12.30 -3.42 -2.43
CA ALA A 195 12.74 -4.77 -2.08
C ALA A 195 14.17 -5.06 -2.55
N VAL A 196 14.47 -4.73 -3.80
CA VAL A 196 15.82 -4.89 -4.37
C VAL A 196 16.83 -4.06 -3.58
N SER A 197 16.52 -2.82 -3.24
CA SER A 197 17.41 -1.95 -2.46
C SER A 197 17.68 -2.51 -1.06
N HIS A 198 16.67 -3.01 -0.36
CA HIS A 198 16.82 -3.58 0.98
C HIS A 198 17.65 -4.86 1.00
N PHE A 199 17.47 -5.75 0.03
CA PHE A 199 18.29 -6.97 -0.05
C PHE A 199 19.72 -6.73 -0.56
N ALA A 200 19.91 -5.70 -1.37
CA ALA A 200 21.27 -5.30 -1.76
C ALA A 200 22.10 -4.79 -0.57
N ILE A 201 21.45 -4.20 0.43
CA ILE A 201 22.10 -3.67 1.64
C ILE A 201 22.08 -4.70 2.78
N GLY A 202 20.94 -5.36 3.01
CA GLY A 202 20.69 -6.22 4.18
C GLY A 202 21.02 -7.70 3.99
N GLY A 203 21.43 -8.13 2.80
CA GLY A 203 21.75 -9.53 2.51
C GLY A 203 20.53 -10.42 2.25
N ALA A 204 20.74 -11.75 2.26
CA ALA A 204 19.70 -12.74 1.95
C ALA A 204 18.60 -12.78 3.02
N PRO A 205 17.32 -12.96 2.64
CA PRO A 205 16.21 -13.03 3.58
C PRO A 205 16.20 -14.36 4.38
N ASP A 206 15.48 -14.36 5.50
CA ASP A 206 15.02 -15.60 6.13
C ASP A 206 13.99 -16.27 5.21
N TRP A 207 14.42 -17.27 4.44
CA TRP A 207 13.63 -17.89 3.37
C TRP A 207 12.30 -18.47 3.84
N PRO A 208 12.20 -19.20 4.97
CA PRO A 208 10.94 -19.66 5.55
C PRO A 208 9.94 -18.50 5.81
N VAL A 209 10.38 -17.47 6.53
CA VAL A 209 9.54 -16.31 6.86
C VAL A 209 9.15 -15.55 5.58
N PHE A 210 10.09 -15.36 4.65
CA PHE A 210 9.85 -14.77 3.34
C PHE A 210 8.74 -15.50 2.57
N ALA A 211 8.87 -16.82 2.42
CA ALA A 211 7.92 -17.64 1.66
C ALA A 211 6.51 -17.59 2.27
N LEU A 212 6.41 -17.68 3.61
CA LEU A 212 5.13 -17.61 4.31
C LEU A 212 4.48 -16.24 4.20
N CYS A 213 5.23 -15.15 4.37
CA CYS A 213 4.72 -13.79 4.20
C CYS A 213 4.21 -13.55 2.78
N VAL A 214 4.98 -13.96 1.76
CA VAL A 214 4.58 -13.84 0.35
C VAL A 214 3.30 -14.62 0.09
N LEU A 215 3.25 -15.88 0.52
CA LEU A 215 2.10 -16.77 0.30
C LEU A 215 0.82 -16.20 0.93
N PHE A 216 0.86 -15.85 2.21
CA PHE A 216 -0.32 -15.36 2.91
C PHE A 216 -0.75 -13.98 2.41
N THR A 217 0.19 -13.07 2.13
CA THR A 217 -0.15 -11.74 1.60
C THR A 217 -0.80 -11.85 0.23
N LEU A 218 -0.22 -12.65 -0.67
CA LEU A 218 -0.77 -12.86 -2.01
C LEU A 218 -2.18 -13.47 -1.96
N LEU A 219 -2.38 -14.47 -1.10
CA LEU A 219 -3.67 -15.15 -0.94
C LEU A 219 -4.76 -14.14 -0.51
N TRP A 220 -4.51 -13.41 0.55
CA TRP A 220 -5.49 -12.47 1.10
C TRP A 220 -5.69 -11.23 0.22
N ALA A 221 -4.65 -10.75 -0.44
CA ALA A 221 -4.75 -9.66 -1.41
C ALA A 221 -5.63 -10.06 -2.60
N ARG A 222 -5.47 -11.29 -3.10
CA ARG A 222 -6.31 -11.81 -4.18
C ARG A 222 -7.77 -11.95 -3.75
N ILE A 223 -8.03 -12.50 -2.56
CA ILE A 223 -9.40 -12.60 -2.01
C ILE A 223 -10.03 -11.22 -1.91
N ALA A 224 -9.31 -10.26 -1.31
CA ALA A 224 -9.76 -8.89 -1.15
C ALA A 224 -10.03 -8.20 -2.51
N ALA A 225 -9.12 -8.33 -3.48
CA ALA A 225 -9.28 -7.74 -4.80
C ALA A 225 -10.47 -8.33 -5.58
N VAL A 226 -10.69 -9.65 -5.50
CA VAL A 226 -11.86 -10.30 -6.13
C VAL A 226 -13.16 -9.81 -5.49
N PHE A 227 -13.22 -9.76 -4.16
CA PHE A 227 -14.38 -9.24 -3.44
C PHE A 227 -14.64 -7.77 -3.78
N ALA A 228 -13.61 -6.93 -3.75
CA ALA A 228 -13.69 -5.51 -4.05
C ALA A 228 -14.26 -5.22 -5.44
N ASN A 229 -13.87 -6.03 -6.43
CA ASN A 229 -14.37 -5.86 -7.80
C ASN A 229 -15.83 -6.29 -7.97
N LYS A 230 -16.33 -7.23 -7.14
CA LYS A 230 -17.74 -7.68 -7.16
C LYS A 230 -18.65 -6.79 -6.30
N ALA A 231 -18.13 -6.17 -5.24
CA ALA A 231 -18.91 -5.35 -4.33
C ALA A 231 -19.47 -4.08 -5.01
N ASP A 232 -20.61 -3.61 -4.55
CA ASP A 232 -21.11 -2.27 -4.89
C ASP A 232 -20.28 -1.17 -4.23
N ALA A 233 -20.43 0.07 -4.68
CA ALA A 233 -19.60 1.20 -4.19
C ALA A 233 -19.73 1.42 -2.67
N LYS A 234 -20.94 1.29 -2.12
CA LYS A 234 -21.21 1.49 -0.68
C LYS A 234 -20.53 0.42 0.17
N THR A 235 -20.70 -0.85 -0.20
CA THR A 235 -20.08 -2.00 0.46
C THR A 235 -18.56 -1.93 0.38
N LEU A 236 -18.02 -1.56 -0.78
CA LEU A 236 -16.57 -1.42 -0.95
C LEU A 236 -15.99 -0.30 -0.07
N ASN A 237 -16.62 0.89 -0.06
CA ASN A 237 -16.18 1.98 0.83
C ASN A 237 -16.18 1.55 2.29
N ARG A 238 -17.23 0.86 2.73
CA ARG A 238 -17.36 0.37 4.10
C ARG A 238 -16.29 -0.68 4.44
N ALA A 239 -16.09 -1.67 3.56
CA ALA A 239 -15.07 -2.70 3.75
C ALA A 239 -13.66 -2.10 3.78
N THR A 240 -13.34 -1.24 2.81
CA THR A 240 -12.06 -0.50 2.78
C THR A 240 -11.85 0.32 4.05
N GLY A 241 -12.88 1.06 4.47
CA GLY A 241 -12.82 1.88 5.68
C GLY A 241 -12.59 1.05 6.94
N ILE A 242 -13.33 -0.05 7.13
CA ILE A 242 -13.17 -0.95 8.29
C ILE A 242 -11.76 -1.55 8.30
N VAL A 243 -11.27 -2.07 7.17
CA VAL A 243 -9.92 -2.65 7.06
C VAL A 243 -8.87 -1.61 7.44
N LEU A 244 -8.96 -0.38 6.91
CA LEU A 244 -8.00 0.68 7.23
C LEU A 244 -8.05 1.12 8.70
N VAL A 245 -9.24 1.22 9.30
CA VAL A 245 -9.38 1.56 10.73
C VAL A 245 -8.77 0.47 11.60
N VAL A 246 -9.10 -0.79 11.34
CA VAL A 246 -8.56 -1.93 12.10
C VAL A 246 -7.04 -1.99 11.97
N LEU A 247 -6.51 -1.89 10.75
CA LEU A 247 -5.07 -1.91 10.52
C LEU A 247 -4.38 -0.69 11.16
N GLY A 248 -4.99 0.50 11.09
CA GLY A 248 -4.48 1.69 11.76
C GLY A 248 -4.37 1.50 13.28
N ILE A 249 -5.39 0.92 13.92
CA ILE A 249 -5.39 0.62 15.36
C ILE A 249 -4.31 -0.43 15.69
N VAL A 250 -4.24 -1.51 14.92
CA VAL A 250 -3.28 -2.61 15.13
C VAL A 250 -1.85 -2.09 15.01
N VAL A 251 -1.52 -1.35 13.94
CA VAL A 251 -0.17 -0.82 13.73
C VAL A 251 0.18 0.25 14.76
N MET A 252 -0.81 1.08 15.18
CA MET A 252 -0.59 2.04 16.26
C MET A 252 -0.29 1.34 17.60
N GLY A 253 -1.01 0.25 17.89
CA GLY A 253 -0.72 -0.61 19.05
C GLY A 253 0.71 -1.17 19.04
N PHE A 254 1.17 -1.69 17.89
CA PHE A 254 2.56 -2.16 17.75
C PHE A 254 3.58 -1.05 17.97
N ASN A 255 3.36 0.14 17.42
CA ASN A 255 4.27 1.28 17.63
C ASN A 255 4.34 1.75 19.09
N LEU A 256 3.30 1.50 19.90
CA LEU A 256 3.31 1.78 21.33
C LEU A 256 4.05 0.70 22.13
N LEU A 257 3.99 -0.55 21.70
CA LEU A 257 4.66 -1.69 22.36
C LEU A 257 6.17 -1.73 22.08
N THR A 258 6.63 -1.09 20.98
CA THR A 258 8.05 -1.07 20.57
C THR A 258 8.81 0.18 21.02
N LYS A 259 8.12 1.08 21.75
CA LYS A 259 8.76 2.23 22.43
C LYS A 259 9.16 1.89 23.86
#